data_b1153958a7108ed3cb2326545ffab73a
#
_entry.id   b1153958a7108ed3cb2326545ffab73a
#
_cell.length_a   1.000
_cell.length_b   1.000
_cell.length_c   1.000
_cell.angle_alpha   90.00
_cell.angle_beta   90.00
_cell.angle_gamma   90.00
#
_symmetry.space_group_name_H-M   'P 1'
#
loop_
_entity.id
_entity.type
_entity.pdbx_description
1 polymer ?
#
loop_
_entity_poly.entity_id
_entity_poly.type
_entity_poly.pdbx_seq_one_letter_code
_entity_poly.pdbx_strand_id
1 'polypeptide(L)'
;MISYWEKTQFLKYDLIVVGGGIVGLFTALEFLNNHPNSKIAVFDKGVFPDGASTKNAGFACFGSLSELVEDSFLLNDKELLELVKKRVTGLEILRKTLGDETIDFHQHGGN
;
A
#
# COMPACT_ATOMS: atom_id res chain seq x y z
N MET A 1 15.74 18.90 -26.98
CA MET A 1 15.31 20.21 -26.42
C MET A 1 13.90 20.03 -25.89
N ILE A 2 13.65 20.32 -24.61
CA ILE A 2 12.32 20.17 -23.99
C ILE A 2 11.48 21.41 -24.30
N SER A 3 10.26 21.24 -24.78
CA SER A 3 9.36 22.36 -25.10
C SER A 3 8.90 23.10 -23.84
N TYR A 4 8.41 24.32 -23.99
CA TYR A 4 7.85 25.11 -22.88
C TYR A 4 6.69 24.35 -22.19
N TRP A 5 5.82 23.72 -22.98
CA TRP A 5 4.67 22.95 -22.47
C TRP A 5 5.08 21.69 -21.72
N GLU A 6 6.06 20.95 -22.23
CA GLU A 6 6.64 19.82 -21.50
C GLU A 6 7.22 20.26 -20.16
N LYS A 7 7.97 21.38 -20.16
CA LYS A 7 8.60 21.92 -18.96
C LYS A 7 7.58 22.38 -17.91
N THR A 8 6.46 22.98 -18.34
CA THR A 8 5.46 23.55 -17.43
C THR A 8 4.37 22.56 -17.03
N GLN A 9 4.00 21.64 -17.91
CA GLN A 9 2.88 20.72 -17.70
C GLN A 9 3.32 19.33 -17.23
N PHE A 10 4.46 18.83 -17.72
CA PHE A 10 4.87 17.45 -17.48
C PHE A 10 6.02 17.28 -16.48
N LEU A 11 6.78 18.32 -16.17
CA LEU A 11 7.95 18.22 -15.30
C LEU A 11 7.76 18.78 -13.88
N LYS A 12 6.57 19.28 -13.55
CA LYS A 12 6.27 19.79 -12.21
C LYS A 12 5.23 18.90 -11.55
N TYR A 13 5.64 18.23 -10.50
CA TYR A 13 4.80 17.40 -9.64
C TYR A 13 5.00 17.80 -8.19
N ASP A 14 3.94 17.72 -7.40
CA ASP A 14 3.97 17.95 -5.95
C ASP A 14 4.49 16.71 -5.22
N LEU A 15 4.24 15.52 -5.79
CA LEU A 15 4.76 14.24 -5.30
C LEU A 15 5.16 13.36 -6.46
N ILE A 16 6.32 12.72 -6.35
CA ILE A 16 6.75 11.65 -7.24
C ILE A 16 6.91 10.37 -6.42
N VAL A 17 6.22 9.33 -6.82
CA VAL A 17 6.31 7.99 -6.23
C VAL A 17 7.04 7.08 -7.19
N VAL A 18 8.07 6.39 -6.70
CA VAL A 18 8.84 5.41 -7.48
C VAL A 18 8.45 4.02 -7.03
N GLY A 19 7.82 3.28 -7.93
CA GLY A 19 7.26 1.95 -7.71
C GLY A 19 5.74 1.97 -7.61
N GLY A 20 5.08 1.28 -8.55
CA GLY A 20 3.62 1.11 -8.63
C GLY A 20 3.09 -0.07 -7.80
N GLY A 21 3.80 -0.47 -6.74
CA GLY A 21 3.32 -1.47 -5.79
C GLY A 21 2.29 -0.91 -4.80
N ILE A 22 1.73 -1.78 -3.95
CA ILE A 22 0.67 -1.43 -2.98
C ILE A 22 1.07 -0.24 -2.10
N VAL A 23 2.30 -0.22 -1.59
CA VAL A 23 2.80 0.87 -0.73
C VAL A 23 2.85 2.19 -1.49
N GLY A 24 3.40 2.20 -2.71
CA GLY A 24 3.50 3.41 -3.52
C GLY A 24 2.13 3.96 -3.91
N LEU A 25 1.21 3.09 -4.33
CA LEU A 25 -0.14 3.49 -4.75
C LEU A 25 -0.96 4.02 -3.56
N PHE A 26 -0.92 3.36 -2.39
CA PHE A 26 -1.61 3.87 -1.19
C PHE A 26 -0.98 5.16 -0.65
N THR A 27 0.34 5.33 -0.78
CA THR A 27 1.01 6.60 -0.44
C THR A 27 0.51 7.73 -1.35
N ALA A 28 0.43 7.49 -2.66
CA ALA A 28 -0.10 8.47 -3.61
C ALA A 28 -1.57 8.80 -3.32
N LEU A 29 -2.38 7.80 -3.05
CA LEU A 29 -3.80 7.96 -2.73
C LEU A 29 -4.00 8.78 -1.45
N GLU A 30 -3.29 8.45 -0.38
CA GLU A 30 -3.40 9.16 0.89
C GLU A 30 -2.91 10.61 0.77
N PHE A 31 -1.86 10.84 -0.03
CA PHE A 31 -1.42 12.20 -0.33
C PHE A 31 -2.50 13.00 -1.07
N LEU A 32 -3.19 12.40 -2.06
CA LEU A 32 -4.30 13.05 -2.77
C LEU A 32 -5.50 13.33 -1.85
N ASN A 33 -5.81 12.42 -0.94
CA ASN A 33 -6.88 12.63 0.05
C ASN A 33 -6.62 13.87 0.92
N ASN A 34 -5.37 14.08 1.32
CA ASN A 34 -4.97 15.24 2.13
C ASN A 34 -4.68 16.51 1.29
N HIS A 35 -4.36 16.35 0.01
CA HIS A 35 -4.01 17.41 -0.93
C HIS A 35 -4.73 17.23 -2.27
N PRO A 36 -6.06 17.45 -2.36
CA PRO A 36 -6.87 17.09 -3.53
C PRO A 36 -6.47 17.76 -4.85
N ASN A 37 -5.80 18.92 -4.78
CA ASN A 37 -5.38 19.67 -5.96
C ASN A 37 -3.94 19.39 -6.39
N SER A 38 -3.28 18.43 -5.76
CA SER A 38 -1.88 18.11 -6.03
C SER A 38 -1.73 17.29 -7.31
N LYS A 39 -0.62 17.54 -8.00
CA LYS A 39 -0.20 16.77 -9.16
C LYS A 39 0.78 15.70 -8.75
N ILE A 40 0.40 14.43 -8.94
CA ILE A 40 1.22 13.28 -8.56
C ILE A 40 1.65 12.52 -9.81
N ALA A 41 2.87 12.00 -9.80
CA ALA A 41 3.34 11.02 -10.76
C ALA A 41 3.76 9.74 -10.02
N VAL A 42 3.33 8.61 -10.56
CA VAL A 42 3.81 7.29 -10.14
C VAL A 42 4.62 6.70 -11.29
N PHE A 43 5.89 6.39 -11.03
CA PHE A 43 6.78 5.77 -12.01
C PHE A 43 7.06 4.34 -11.61
N ASP A 44 6.91 3.42 -12.54
CA ASP A 44 7.36 2.04 -12.39
C ASP A 44 8.35 1.68 -13.50
N LYS A 45 9.23 0.71 -13.23
CA LYS A 45 10.25 0.27 -14.19
C LYS A 45 9.67 -0.54 -15.36
N GLY A 46 8.51 -1.14 -15.18
CA GLY A 46 7.87 -2.04 -16.13
C GLY A 46 6.57 -1.50 -16.69
N VAL A 47 6.17 -2.04 -17.84
CA VAL A 47 4.85 -1.76 -18.44
C VAL A 47 3.73 -2.39 -17.62
N PHE A 48 4.01 -3.54 -16.99
CA PHE A 48 3.11 -4.22 -16.07
C PHE A 48 3.74 -4.30 -14.68
N PRO A 49 2.91 -4.21 -13.61
CA PRO A 49 3.38 -4.43 -12.26
C PRO A 49 4.00 -5.82 -12.12
N ASP A 50 5.28 -5.89 -11.77
CA ASP A 50 6.05 -7.15 -11.65
C ASP A 50 6.72 -7.29 -10.28
N GLY A 51 6.24 -6.57 -9.30
CA GLY A 51 6.75 -6.58 -7.94
C GLY A 51 6.02 -7.55 -7.00
N ALA A 52 6.43 -7.57 -5.74
CA ALA A 52 5.86 -8.41 -4.68
C ALA A 52 4.34 -8.24 -4.50
N SER A 53 3.80 -7.05 -4.79
CA SER A 53 2.36 -6.78 -4.69
C SER A 53 1.52 -7.58 -5.68
N THR A 54 2.11 -8.07 -6.77
CA THR A 54 1.42 -8.85 -7.80
C THR A 54 1.87 -10.32 -7.85
N LYS A 55 2.90 -10.68 -7.07
CA LYS A 55 3.48 -12.01 -6.99
C LYS A 55 3.42 -12.60 -5.59
N ASN A 56 2.30 -12.41 -4.91
CA ASN A 56 2.03 -12.97 -3.60
C ASN A 56 0.90 -14.00 -3.66
N ALA A 57 0.68 -14.73 -2.56
CA ALA A 57 -0.35 -15.75 -2.47
C ALA A 57 -1.77 -15.20 -2.21
N GLY A 58 -1.94 -13.87 -2.11
CA GLY A 58 -3.23 -13.22 -1.88
C GLY A 58 -3.76 -13.35 -0.44
N PHE A 59 -2.97 -13.86 0.49
CA PHE A 59 -3.41 -13.95 1.90
C PHE A 59 -3.27 -12.60 2.60
N ALA A 60 -4.40 -12.05 3.03
CA ALA A 60 -4.46 -10.86 3.88
C ALA A 60 -4.56 -11.30 5.34
N CYS A 61 -3.43 -11.62 5.98
CA CYS A 61 -3.38 -12.05 7.37
C CYS A 61 -2.68 -11.01 8.25
N PHE A 62 -3.00 -11.01 9.53
CA PHE A 62 -2.34 -10.13 10.52
C PHE A 62 -1.15 -10.81 11.22
N GLY A 63 -0.73 -11.95 10.73
CA GLY A 63 0.33 -12.81 11.21
C GLY A 63 -0.17 -14.20 11.54
N SER A 64 0.60 -15.22 11.14
CA SER A 64 0.38 -16.57 11.63
C SER A 64 0.81 -16.68 13.08
N LEU A 65 0.35 -17.71 13.81
CA LEU A 65 0.75 -17.92 15.20
C LEU A 65 2.27 -18.05 15.33
N SER A 66 2.94 -18.71 14.38
CA SER A 66 4.40 -18.85 14.36
C SER A 66 5.10 -17.51 14.19
N GLU A 67 4.64 -16.64 13.28
CA GLU A 67 5.20 -15.30 13.09
C GLU A 67 5.01 -14.44 14.35
N LEU A 68 3.84 -14.49 14.98
CA LEU A 68 3.61 -13.75 16.22
C LEU A 68 4.48 -14.23 17.39
N VAL A 69 4.76 -15.54 17.45
CA VAL A 69 5.70 -16.09 18.43
C VAL A 69 7.13 -15.62 18.14
N GLU A 70 7.57 -15.60 16.89
CA GLU A 70 8.88 -15.06 16.50
C GLU A 70 8.98 -13.56 16.81
N ASP A 71 7.95 -12.80 16.46
CA ASP A 71 7.88 -11.37 16.77
C ASP A 71 7.93 -11.11 18.28
N SER A 72 7.37 -11.99 19.12
CA SER A 72 7.38 -11.88 20.58
C SER A 72 8.76 -12.02 21.22
N PHE A 73 9.74 -12.61 20.53
CA PHE A 73 11.13 -12.63 21.00
C PHE A 73 11.86 -11.30 20.77
N LEU A 74 11.35 -10.46 19.87
CA LEU A 74 11.96 -9.19 19.46
C LEU A 74 11.20 -7.98 20.01
N LEU A 75 9.91 -8.11 20.24
CA LEU A 75 8.99 -7.05 20.65
C LEU A 75 8.42 -7.38 22.05
N ASN A 76 8.15 -6.35 22.83
CA ASN A 76 7.35 -6.54 24.04
C ASN A 76 5.86 -6.68 23.70
N ASP A 77 5.05 -7.16 24.65
CA ASP A 77 3.61 -7.44 24.43
C ASP A 77 2.84 -6.24 23.91
N LYS A 78 3.19 -5.02 24.33
CA LYS A 78 2.55 -3.78 23.87
C LYS A 78 2.87 -3.49 22.41
N GLU A 79 4.13 -3.61 22.03
CA GLU A 79 4.60 -3.41 20.66
C GLU A 79 4.00 -4.47 19.72
N LEU A 80 3.94 -5.71 20.16
CA LEU A 80 3.32 -6.80 19.41
C LEU A 80 1.82 -6.54 19.19
N LEU A 81 1.10 -6.11 20.21
CA LEU A 81 -0.31 -5.75 20.09
C LEU A 81 -0.53 -4.57 19.13
N GLU A 82 0.33 -3.55 19.20
CA GLU A 82 0.28 -2.42 18.29
C GLU A 82 0.56 -2.84 16.84
N LEU A 83 1.49 -3.76 16.62
CA LEU A 83 1.78 -4.31 15.29
C LEU A 83 0.55 -5.03 14.71
N VAL A 84 -0.08 -5.91 15.47
CA VAL A 84 -1.30 -6.63 15.05
C VAL A 84 -2.42 -5.63 14.74
N LYS A 85 -2.65 -4.66 15.61
CA LYS A 85 -3.66 -3.60 15.37
C LYS A 85 -3.40 -2.84 14.08
N LYS A 86 -2.15 -2.47 13.79
CA LYS A 86 -1.80 -1.79 12.53
C LYS A 86 -2.07 -2.67 11.31
N ARG A 87 -1.76 -3.97 11.39
CA ARG A 87 -2.05 -4.92 10.29
C ARG A 87 -3.56 -5.04 10.05
N VAL A 88 -4.37 -5.17 11.09
CA VAL A 88 -5.84 -5.22 11.00
C VAL A 88 -6.40 -3.92 10.41
N THR A 89 -5.97 -2.78 10.94
CA THR A 89 -6.40 -1.46 10.42
C THR A 89 -6.02 -1.28 8.94
N GLY A 90 -4.82 -1.72 8.55
CA GLY A 90 -4.38 -1.68 7.15
C GLY A 90 -5.28 -2.51 6.24
N LEU A 91 -5.70 -3.69 6.67
CA LEU A 91 -6.63 -4.53 5.93
C LEU A 91 -8.02 -3.86 5.81
N GLU A 92 -8.52 -3.25 6.87
CA GLU A 92 -9.79 -2.52 6.86
C GLU A 92 -9.76 -1.33 5.88
N ILE A 93 -8.65 -0.57 5.87
CA ILE A 93 -8.44 0.54 4.93
C ILE A 93 -8.44 0.02 3.49
N LEU A 94 -7.73 -1.06 3.22
CA LEU A 94 -7.67 -1.68 1.89
C LEU A 94 -9.07 -2.10 1.42
N ARG A 95 -9.81 -2.82 2.24
CA ARG A 95 -11.18 -3.26 1.94
C ARG A 95 -12.13 -2.09 1.70
N LYS A 96 -12.07 -1.07 2.56
CA LYS A 96 -12.88 0.15 2.42
C LYS A 96 -12.56 0.93 1.14
N THR A 97 -11.29 0.96 0.76
CA THR A 97 -10.82 1.74 -0.41
C THR A 97 -11.14 1.05 -1.72
N LEU A 98 -10.93 -0.26 -1.80
CA LEU A 98 -11.05 -1.01 -3.05
C LEU A 98 -12.40 -1.74 -3.18
N GLY A 99 -13.04 -2.06 -2.06
CA GLY A 99 -14.27 -2.87 -2.00
C GLY A 99 -13.98 -4.37 -2.07
N ASP A 100 -14.67 -5.13 -1.24
CA ASP A 100 -14.46 -6.58 -1.10
C ASP A 100 -14.68 -7.34 -2.42
N GLU A 101 -15.69 -6.94 -3.20
CA GLU A 101 -15.97 -7.55 -4.51
C GLU A 101 -14.84 -7.31 -5.53
N THR A 102 -14.24 -6.11 -5.52
CA THR A 102 -13.18 -5.76 -6.48
C THR A 102 -11.90 -6.55 -6.23
N ILE A 103 -11.59 -6.84 -4.97
CA ILE A 103 -10.39 -7.58 -4.57
C ILE A 103 -10.65 -9.06 -4.33
N ASP A 104 -11.87 -9.53 -4.60
CA ASP A 104 -12.31 -10.91 -4.35
C ASP A 104 -12.01 -11.37 -2.92
N PHE A 105 -12.35 -10.50 -1.94
CA PHE A 105 -12.04 -10.75 -0.54
C PHE A 105 -13.01 -11.74 0.08
N HIS A 106 -12.46 -12.85 0.56
CA HIS A 106 -13.20 -13.86 1.30
C HIS A 106 -12.64 -14.01 2.72
N GLN A 107 -13.52 -13.90 3.71
CA GLN A 107 -13.13 -14.10 5.10
C GLN A 107 -13.24 -15.57 5.48
N HIS A 108 -12.10 -16.23 5.66
CA HIS A 108 -12.00 -17.68 5.97
C HIS A 108 -11.64 -17.97 7.43
N GLY A 109 -12.10 -17.20 8.36
CA GLY A 109 -11.82 -17.37 9.76
C GLY A 109 -10.75 -16.38 10.26
N GLY A 110 -10.41 -16.49 11.51
CA GLY A 110 -9.60 -15.52 12.26
C GLY A 110 -10.32 -15.24 13.56
N ASN A 111 -10.61 -16.30 14.28
CA ASN A 111 -11.09 -16.21 15.65
C ASN A 111 -9.91 -16.17 16.61
#